data_d1241faa3ad6ddf6ed1e6a5a96a55fc1
#
_entry.id   d1241faa3ad6ddf6ed1e6a5a96a55fc1
#
_cell.length_a   1.000
_cell.length_b   1.000
_cell.length_c   1.000
_cell.angle_alpha   90.00
_cell.angle_beta   90.00
_cell.angle_gamma   90.00
#
_symmetry.space_group_name_H-M   'P 1'
#
loop_
_entity.id
_entity.type
_entity.pdbx_description
1 polymer ?
#
loop_
_entity_poly.entity_id
_entity_poly.type
_entity_poly.pdbx_seq_one_letter_code
_entity_poly.pdbx_strand_id
1 'polypeptide(L)'
;AGAKDYYDGTTADFSTVGIKALDDYTVEYTLVAPLPYFIKMVSLNPWFPAQADFLAEQGDQFGTSNDTLLYCGAYLFDTFEPEYQRVLVMNENYWHSDIISIKKLVWKYNKEASANGPELYLRGETDKVTLGTDIIEEWKADPNLWDQVHPAQLTNMSYWMGFNFNPQFEEQYNPSVWKIAANNLNFRKAMFYGYDRYAATMTLDAYTYKEKCINTYSRPG
;
A
#
# COMPACT_ATOMS: atom_id res chain seq x y z
N ALA A 1 -16.07 -18.19 4.33
CA ALA A 1 -16.06 -19.65 4.59
C ALA A 1 -15.67 -20.37 3.30
N GLY A 2 -15.09 -21.60 3.38
CA GLY A 2 -14.83 -22.49 2.24
C GLY A 2 -13.77 -22.07 1.21
N ALA A 3 -13.34 -20.81 1.21
CA ALA A 3 -12.44 -20.29 0.17
C ALA A 3 -11.05 -20.97 0.16
N LYS A 4 -10.55 -21.39 1.32
CA LYS A 4 -9.26 -22.08 1.39
C LYS A 4 -9.32 -23.45 0.71
N ASP A 5 -10.37 -24.23 0.98
CA ASP A 5 -10.53 -25.56 0.41
C ASP A 5 -10.71 -25.51 -1.11
N TYR A 6 -11.40 -24.47 -1.61
CA TYR A 6 -11.52 -24.21 -3.03
C TYR A 6 -10.18 -23.81 -3.66
N TYR A 7 -9.44 -22.90 -3.03
CA TYR A 7 -8.12 -22.46 -3.50
C TYR A 7 -7.10 -23.60 -3.52
N ASP A 8 -7.06 -24.42 -2.48
CA ASP A 8 -6.15 -25.57 -2.36
C ASP A 8 -6.53 -26.74 -3.29
N GLY A 9 -7.67 -26.65 -4.01
CA GLY A 9 -8.17 -27.71 -4.89
C GLY A 9 -8.79 -28.90 -4.13
N THR A 10 -9.06 -28.77 -2.84
CA THR A 10 -9.76 -29.79 -2.04
C THR A 10 -11.19 -29.99 -2.53
N THR A 11 -11.81 -28.93 -3.03
CA THR A 11 -13.10 -28.94 -3.72
C THR A 11 -13.05 -28.09 -4.97
N ALA A 12 -13.73 -28.53 -6.02
CA ALA A 12 -13.97 -27.73 -7.23
C ALA A 12 -15.34 -27.02 -7.20
N ASP A 13 -16.13 -27.26 -6.17
CA ASP A 13 -17.47 -26.69 -6.04
C ASP A 13 -17.41 -25.31 -5.38
N PHE A 14 -17.53 -24.25 -6.22
CA PHE A 14 -17.55 -22.87 -5.76
C PHE A 14 -18.75 -22.55 -4.85
N SER A 15 -19.84 -23.33 -4.91
CA SER A 15 -21.00 -23.11 -4.03
C SER A 15 -20.68 -23.26 -2.54
N THR A 16 -19.55 -23.94 -2.21
CA THR A 16 -19.04 -24.10 -0.83
C THR A 16 -18.33 -22.86 -0.33
N VAL A 17 -17.96 -21.94 -1.21
CA VAL A 17 -17.34 -20.66 -0.86
C VAL A 17 -18.41 -19.70 -0.35
N GLY A 18 -18.13 -19.04 0.76
CA GLY A 18 -19.07 -18.12 1.41
C GLY A 18 -19.22 -16.79 0.68
N ILE A 19 -19.32 -16.81 -0.65
CA ILE A 19 -19.61 -15.63 -1.50
C ILE A 19 -20.76 -16.04 -2.41
N LYS A 20 -21.87 -15.29 -2.35
CA LYS A 20 -23.06 -15.58 -3.16
C LYS A 20 -23.66 -14.31 -3.72
N ALA A 21 -23.97 -14.29 -5.02
CA ALA A 21 -24.88 -13.33 -5.59
C ALA A 21 -26.32 -13.76 -5.26
N LEU A 22 -27.04 -12.94 -4.54
CA LEU A 22 -28.47 -13.19 -4.20
C LEU A 22 -29.36 -12.68 -5.31
N ASP A 23 -28.98 -11.59 -5.96
CA ASP A 23 -29.61 -10.97 -7.11
C ASP A 23 -28.56 -10.12 -7.88
N ASP A 24 -28.98 -9.37 -8.89
CA ASP A 24 -28.10 -8.57 -9.76
C ASP A 24 -27.35 -7.46 -9.02
N TYR A 25 -27.75 -7.11 -7.81
CA TYR A 25 -27.21 -5.97 -7.02
C TYR A 25 -26.76 -6.36 -5.62
N THR A 26 -26.94 -7.61 -5.22
CA THR A 26 -26.68 -8.04 -3.84
C THR A 26 -25.67 -9.19 -3.80
N VAL A 27 -24.54 -8.97 -3.12
CA VAL A 27 -23.55 -10.01 -2.81
C VAL A 27 -23.51 -10.27 -1.32
N GLU A 28 -23.70 -11.53 -0.95
CA GLU A 28 -23.60 -12.01 0.44
C GLU A 28 -22.24 -12.62 0.71
N TYR A 29 -21.62 -12.22 1.82
CA TYR A 29 -20.37 -12.81 2.32
C TYR A 29 -20.62 -13.54 3.64
N THR A 30 -20.36 -14.85 3.67
CA THR A 30 -20.37 -15.67 4.88
C THR A 30 -18.96 -15.84 5.41
N LEU A 31 -18.65 -15.22 6.54
CA LEU A 31 -17.35 -15.29 7.18
C LEU A 31 -17.23 -16.53 8.08
N VAL A 32 -16.01 -17.03 8.30
CA VAL A 32 -15.74 -18.14 9.25
C VAL A 32 -15.86 -17.71 10.71
N ALA A 33 -15.67 -16.41 10.98
CA ALA A 33 -15.80 -15.79 12.29
C ALA A 33 -16.13 -14.31 12.14
N PRO A 34 -16.69 -13.63 13.16
CA PRO A 34 -16.90 -12.20 13.14
C PRO A 34 -15.58 -11.44 12.94
N LEU A 35 -15.50 -10.58 11.93
CA LEU A 35 -14.34 -9.75 11.62
C LEU A 35 -14.75 -8.28 11.63
N PRO A 36 -14.46 -7.52 12.70
CA PRO A 36 -14.86 -6.11 12.81
C PRO A 36 -14.29 -5.20 11.71
N TYR A 37 -13.17 -5.60 11.12
CA TYR A 37 -12.49 -4.86 10.06
C TYR A 37 -12.85 -5.35 8.63
N PHE A 38 -13.80 -6.25 8.47
CA PHE A 38 -14.16 -6.82 7.16
C PHE A 38 -14.52 -5.74 6.13
N ILE A 39 -15.29 -4.72 6.53
CA ILE A 39 -15.66 -3.59 5.66
C ILE A 39 -14.42 -2.84 5.14
N LYS A 40 -13.38 -2.72 5.96
CA LYS A 40 -12.09 -2.14 5.51
C LYS A 40 -11.34 -3.06 4.55
N MET A 41 -11.48 -4.37 4.70
CA MET A 41 -10.85 -5.33 3.79
C MET A 41 -11.42 -5.27 2.38
N VAL A 42 -12.74 -5.11 2.23
CA VAL A 42 -13.37 -5.04 0.89
C VAL A 42 -13.01 -3.78 0.11
N SER A 43 -12.39 -2.78 0.74
CA SER A 43 -11.85 -1.61 0.05
C SER A 43 -10.43 -1.81 -0.52
N LEU A 44 -9.83 -2.99 -0.32
CA LEU A 44 -8.50 -3.31 -0.84
C LEU A 44 -8.59 -3.88 -2.26
N ASN A 45 -7.55 -3.67 -3.06
CA ASN A 45 -7.50 -4.08 -4.46
C ASN A 45 -7.94 -5.53 -4.76
N PRO A 46 -7.60 -6.56 -3.94
CA PRO A 46 -8.05 -7.93 -4.21
C PRO A 46 -9.57 -8.15 -4.19
N TRP A 47 -10.33 -7.19 -3.67
CA TRP A 47 -11.79 -7.24 -3.58
C TRP A 47 -12.49 -6.42 -4.67
N PHE A 48 -11.73 -5.76 -5.53
CA PHE A 48 -12.34 -4.97 -6.60
C PHE A 48 -13.02 -5.89 -7.60
N PRO A 49 -14.20 -5.52 -8.09
CA PRO A 49 -14.92 -6.32 -9.06
C PRO A 49 -14.14 -6.44 -10.37
N ALA A 50 -14.11 -7.63 -10.94
CA ALA A 50 -13.57 -7.89 -12.26
C ALA A 50 -14.67 -8.47 -13.14
N GLN A 51 -14.79 -7.95 -14.35
CA GLN A 51 -15.73 -8.47 -15.34
C GLN A 51 -15.11 -9.72 -15.99
N ALA A 52 -15.75 -10.87 -15.82
CA ALA A 52 -15.15 -12.17 -16.14
C ALA A 52 -14.86 -12.36 -17.63
N ASP A 53 -15.78 -11.95 -18.50
CA ASP A 53 -15.62 -12.13 -19.96
C ASP A 53 -14.49 -11.25 -20.49
N PHE A 54 -14.41 -10.00 -20.04
CA PHE A 54 -13.32 -9.10 -20.39
C PHE A 54 -11.96 -9.62 -19.89
N LEU A 55 -11.91 -10.11 -18.66
CA LEU A 55 -10.69 -10.70 -18.11
C LEU A 55 -10.22 -11.92 -18.90
N ALA A 56 -11.16 -12.78 -19.33
CA ALA A 56 -10.88 -13.94 -20.15
C ALA A 56 -10.42 -13.54 -21.57
N GLU A 57 -11.01 -12.48 -22.14
CA GLU A 57 -10.63 -11.94 -23.45
C GLU A 57 -9.21 -11.35 -23.43
N GLN A 58 -8.89 -10.56 -22.40
CA GLN A 58 -7.57 -9.90 -22.28
C GLN A 58 -6.45 -10.87 -21.90
N GLY A 59 -6.74 -11.90 -21.13
CA GLY A 59 -5.74 -12.86 -20.66
C GLY A 59 -4.51 -12.18 -20.04
N ASP A 60 -3.31 -12.51 -20.53
CA ASP A 60 -2.05 -11.94 -20.06
C ASP A 60 -1.86 -10.44 -20.39
N GLN A 61 -2.71 -9.87 -21.25
CA GLN A 61 -2.69 -8.44 -21.58
C GLN A 61 -3.47 -7.58 -20.57
N PHE A 62 -4.24 -8.20 -19.68
CA PHE A 62 -5.01 -7.45 -18.70
C PHE A 62 -4.11 -6.52 -17.85
N GLY A 63 -4.42 -5.22 -17.87
CA GLY A 63 -3.69 -4.21 -17.09
C GLY A 63 -2.33 -3.78 -17.64
N THR A 64 -1.96 -4.18 -18.87
CA THR A 64 -0.70 -3.78 -19.50
C THR A 64 -0.80 -2.44 -20.25
N SER A 65 -2.01 -1.99 -20.59
CA SER A 65 -2.28 -0.69 -21.20
C SER A 65 -3.62 -0.13 -20.72
N ASN A 66 -3.92 1.12 -21.09
CA ASN A 66 -5.22 1.74 -20.80
C ASN A 66 -6.40 1.01 -21.47
N ASP A 67 -6.19 0.41 -22.64
CA ASP A 67 -7.24 -0.29 -23.41
C ASP A 67 -7.52 -1.71 -22.89
N THR A 68 -6.63 -2.24 -22.04
CA THR A 68 -6.76 -3.58 -21.43
C THR A 68 -7.28 -3.53 -20.00
N LEU A 69 -7.96 -2.44 -19.62
CA LEU A 69 -8.58 -2.22 -18.32
C LEU A 69 -10.05 -1.80 -18.49
N LEU A 70 -10.89 -2.23 -17.56
CA LEU A 70 -12.21 -1.66 -17.33
C LEU A 70 -12.21 -0.79 -16.08
N TYR A 71 -12.99 0.27 -16.12
CA TYR A 71 -12.97 1.28 -15.06
C TYR A 71 -14.35 1.44 -14.43
N CYS A 72 -14.41 1.27 -13.10
CA CYS A 72 -15.57 1.62 -12.29
C CYS A 72 -15.27 2.73 -11.28
N GLY A 73 -14.02 3.22 -11.23
CA GLY A 73 -13.56 4.25 -10.31
C GLY A 73 -13.74 5.67 -10.84
N ALA A 74 -13.34 6.63 -10.02
CA ALA A 74 -13.46 8.08 -10.29
C ALA A 74 -12.60 8.57 -11.47
N TYR A 75 -11.57 7.82 -11.84
CA TYR A 75 -10.65 8.16 -12.92
C TYR A 75 -10.42 6.97 -13.84
N LEU A 76 -10.07 7.27 -15.08
CA LEU A 76 -9.59 6.32 -16.08
C LEU A 76 -8.26 6.79 -16.65
N PHE A 77 -7.43 5.89 -17.16
CA PHE A 77 -6.19 6.25 -17.85
C PHE A 77 -6.49 6.78 -19.24
N ASP A 78 -6.08 8.02 -19.48
CA ASP A 78 -5.98 8.63 -20.82
C ASP A 78 -4.65 8.22 -21.47
N THR A 79 -3.56 8.26 -20.70
CA THR A 79 -2.23 7.85 -21.14
C THR A 79 -1.62 6.91 -20.12
N PHE A 80 -1.04 5.80 -20.60
CA PHE A 80 -0.36 4.83 -19.78
C PHE A 80 1.02 4.50 -20.35
N GLU A 81 2.02 5.29 -19.95
CA GLU A 81 3.43 5.12 -20.32
C GLU A 81 4.26 4.94 -19.04
N PRO A 82 4.41 3.70 -18.53
CA PRO A 82 4.92 3.43 -17.18
C PRO A 82 6.28 4.05 -16.84
N GLU A 83 7.18 4.17 -17.83
CA GLU A 83 8.53 4.73 -17.65
C GLU A 83 8.61 6.25 -17.93
N TYR A 84 7.51 6.85 -18.33
CA TYR A 84 7.46 8.27 -18.66
C TYR A 84 6.37 9.00 -17.90
N GLN A 85 5.10 8.66 -18.15
CA GLN A 85 3.97 9.30 -17.48
C GLN A 85 2.71 8.44 -17.45
N ARG A 86 1.87 8.73 -16.50
CA ARG A 86 0.49 8.25 -16.45
C ARG A 86 -0.42 9.45 -16.32
N VAL A 87 -1.36 9.58 -17.25
CA VAL A 87 -2.37 10.63 -17.24
C VAL A 87 -3.71 9.98 -16.92
N LEU A 88 -4.35 10.45 -15.86
CA LEU A 88 -5.69 10.05 -15.49
C LEU A 88 -6.63 11.22 -15.71
N VAL A 89 -7.78 10.95 -16.30
CA VAL A 89 -8.88 11.91 -16.47
C VAL A 89 -10.10 11.44 -15.69
N MET A 90 -10.92 12.40 -15.28
CA MET A 90 -12.15 12.10 -14.56
C MET A 90 -13.05 11.17 -15.38
N ASN A 91 -13.56 10.14 -14.75
CA ASN A 91 -14.58 9.26 -15.30
C ASN A 91 -15.95 9.91 -15.12
N GLU A 92 -16.53 10.45 -16.20
CA GLU A 92 -17.85 11.10 -16.15
C GLU A 92 -18.97 10.13 -15.83
N ASN A 93 -18.76 8.82 -16.08
CA ASN A 93 -19.72 7.77 -15.76
C ASN A 93 -19.57 7.23 -14.31
N TYR A 94 -18.64 7.79 -13.53
CA TYR A 94 -18.51 7.42 -12.13
C TYR A 94 -19.78 7.81 -11.37
N TRP A 95 -20.32 6.88 -10.58
CA TRP A 95 -21.59 7.06 -9.87
C TRP A 95 -21.65 8.30 -8.95
N HIS A 96 -20.49 8.82 -8.54
CA HIS A 96 -20.36 9.98 -7.67
C HIS A 96 -19.39 11.02 -8.30
N SER A 97 -19.55 11.26 -9.60
CA SER A 97 -18.69 12.17 -10.37
C SER A 97 -18.84 13.65 -9.95
N ASP A 98 -19.97 14.01 -9.34
CA ASP A 98 -20.26 15.35 -8.84
C ASP A 98 -19.32 15.84 -7.73
N ILE A 99 -18.73 14.94 -6.94
CA ILE A 99 -17.74 15.29 -5.91
C ILE A 99 -16.31 15.44 -6.43
N ILE A 100 -16.07 15.07 -7.70
CA ILE A 100 -14.72 15.09 -8.26
C ILE A 100 -14.35 16.47 -8.75
N SER A 101 -13.54 17.19 -7.99
CA SER A 101 -13.07 18.54 -8.32
C SER A 101 -11.88 18.56 -9.27
N ILE A 102 -10.93 17.61 -9.11
CA ILE A 102 -9.74 17.51 -9.96
C ILE A 102 -10.09 16.70 -11.20
N LYS A 103 -10.04 17.32 -12.37
CA LYS A 103 -10.44 16.69 -13.64
C LYS A 103 -9.34 15.89 -14.31
N LYS A 104 -8.08 16.19 -14.01
CA LYS A 104 -6.91 15.55 -14.63
C LYS A 104 -5.78 15.42 -13.62
N LEU A 105 -5.18 14.24 -13.56
CA LEU A 105 -4.00 13.94 -12.77
C LEU A 105 -2.87 13.52 -13.72
N VAL A 106 -1.69 14.10 -13.56
CA VAL A 106 -0.51 13.75 -14.36
C VAL A 106 0.58 13.25 -13.41
N TRP A 107 0.93 11.99 -13.55
CA TRP A 107 2.05 11.39 -12.82
C TRP A 107 3.23 11.20 -13.76
N LYS A 108 4.26 11.98 -13.58
CA LYS A 108 5.52 11.85 -14.32
C LYS A 108 6.47 10.92 -13.57
N TYR A 109 7.08 10.00 -14.30
CA TYR A 109 8.10 9.13 -13.73
C TYR A 109 9.40 9.92 -13.53
N ASN A 110 9.95 9.85 -12.33
CA ASN A 110 11.23 10.48 -11.99
C ASN A 110 11.98 9.58 -10.99
N LYS A 111 13.12 9.04 -11.42
CA LYS A 111 13.96 8.16 -10.58
C LYS A 111 14.51 8.89 -9.35
N GLU A 112 14.68 10.20 -9.45
CA GLU A 112 15.27 11.04 -8.41
C GLU A 112 14.23 11.93 -7.71
N ALA A 113 12.95 11.53 -7.76
CA ALA A 113 11.86 12.33 -7.20
C ALA A 113 12.04 12.70 -5.72
N SER A 114 12.71 11.84 -4.94
CA SER A 114 13.00 12.13 -3.52
C SER A 114 14.03 13.22 -3.34
N ALA A 115 15.00 13.35 -4.26
CA ALA A 115 16.07 14.33 -4.18
C ALA A 115 15.69 15.68 -4.81
N ASN A 116 15.13 15.66 -6.04
CA ASN A 116 14.85 16.87 -6.78
C ASN A 116 13.37 17.32 -6.72
N GLY A 117 12.50 16.53 -6.12
CA GLY A 117 11.08 16.85 -5.98
C GLY A 117 10.79 18.19 -5.32
N PRO A 118 11.46 18.56 -4.20
CA PRO A 118 11.28 19.86 -3.56
C PRO A 118 11.59 21.04 -4.49
N GLU A 119 12.66 20.94 -5.30
CA GLU A 119 13.00 21.97 -6.29
C GLU A 119 11.96 22.08 -7.41
N LEU A 120 11.47 20.93 -7.91
CA LEU A 120 10.40 20.89 -8.93
C LEU A 120 9.11 21.54 -8.41
N TYR A 121 8.79 21.33 -7.13
CA TYR A 121 7.66 22.00 -6.50
C TYR A 121 7.84 23.51 -6.42
N LEU A 122 9.00 23.99 -5.99
CA LEU A 122 9.29 25.41 -5.90
C LEU A 122 9.28 26.10 -7.27
N ARG A 123 9.59 25.36 -8.34
CA ARG A 123 9.50 25.87 -9.72
C ARG A 123 8.07 25.78 -10.31
N GLY A 124 7.12 25.23 -9.56
CA GLY A 124 5.75 25.04 -10.03
C GLY A 124 5.58 23.92 -11.07
N GLU A 125 6.53 22.99 -11.17
CA GLU A 125 6.47 21.85 -12.09
C GLU A 125 5.68 20.68 -11.53
N THR A 126 5.46 20.65 -10.21
CA THR A 126 4.61 19.70 -9.51
C THR A 126 3.75 20.40 -8.45
N ASP A 127 2.53 19.94 -8.26
CA ASP A 127 1.58 20.49 -7.27
C ASP A 127 1.77 19.89 -5.87
N LYS A 128 2.54 18.82 -5.75
CA LYS A 128 2.75 18.10 -4.50
C LYS A 128 4.12 17.43 -4.49
N VAL A 129 4.77 17.48 -3.32
CA VAL A 129 6.01 16.77 -3.04
C VAL A 129 5.96 16.16 -1.64
N THR A 130 6.71 15.08 -1.44
CA THR A 130 6.95 14.54 -0.09
C THR A 130 8.37 14.93 0.32
N LEU A 131 8.49 15.60 1.45
CA LEU A 131 9.79 16.04 1.96
C LEU A 131 10.48 14.90 2.72
N GLY A 132 11.74 14.65 2.41
CA GLY A 132 12.62 13.82 3.21
C GLY A 132 13.09 14.53 4.48
N THR A 133 13.66 13.76 5.41
CA THR A 133 14.06 14.25 6.73
C THR A 133 15.14 15.33 6.67
N ASP A 134 16.02 15.26 5.69
CA ASP A 134 17.09 16.20 5.42
C ASP A 134 16.57 17.55 4.92
N ILE A 135 15.61 17.54 4.01
CA ILE A 135 15.01 18.73 3.40
C ILE A 135 14.03 19.42 4.37
N ILE A 136 13.34 18.67 5.19
CA ILE A 136 12.30 19.23 6.07
C ILE A 136 12.87 20.21 7.11
N GLU A 137 14.11 20.02 7.57
CA GLU A 137 14.77 20.96 8.48
C GLU A 137 15.12 22.27 7.78
N GLU A 138 15.53 22.21 6.52
CA GLU A 138 15.77 23.40 5.70
C GLU A 138 14.48 24.21 5.49
N TRP A 139 13.39 23.53 5.12
CA TRP A 139 12.10 24.18 4.89
C TRP A 139 11.52 24.77 6.17
N LYS A 140 11.77 24.16 7.31
CA LYS A 140 11.36 24.68 8.62
C LYS A 140 12.03 25.99 9.00
N ALA A 141 13.25 26.23 8.50
CA ALA A 141 13.99 27.45 8.75
C ALA A 141 13.40 28.67 7.99
N ASP A 142 12.63 28.44 6.91
CA ASP A 142 11.92 29.48 6.17
C ASP A 142 10.41 29.44 6.49
N PRO A 143 9.86 30.46 7.18
CA PRO A 143 8.44 30.49 7.51
C PRO A 143 7.48 30.40 6.31
N ASN A 144 7.89 30.89 5.11
CA ASN A 144 7.05 30.85 3.92
C ASN A 144 6.98 29.43 3.33
N LEU A 145 8.05 28.67 3.46
CA LEU A 145 8.08 27.26 3.05
C LEU A 145 7.37 26.39 4.08
N TRP A 146 7.60 26.66 5.38
CA TRP A 146 7.01 25.88 6.45
C TRP A 146 5.48 25.97 6.49
N ASP A 147 4.90 27.10 6.15
CA ASP A 147 3.45 27.28 6.08
C ASP A 147 2.78 26.37 5.01
N GLN A 148 3.55 25.91 4.04
CA GLN A 148 3.09 24.99 2.99
C GLN A 148 3.23 23.51 3.36
N VAL A 149 3.90 23.21 4.49
CA VAL A 149 4.16 21.83 4.92
C VAL A 149 2.99 21.32 5.75
N HIS A 150 2.37 20.27 5.28
CA HIS A 150 1.26 19.61 5.97
C HIS A 150 1.59 18.16 6.31
N PRO A 151 1.06 17.63 7.42
CA PRO A 151 1.22 16.21 7.73
C PRO A 151 0.72 15.33 6.59
N ALA A 152 1.51 14.34 6.21
CA ALA A 152 1.06 13.34 5.24
C ALA A 152 -0.08 12.50 5.82
N GLN A 153 -0.88 11.91 4.93
CA GLN A 153 -1.93 10.99 5.32
C GLN A 153 -1.35 9.84 6.15
N LEU A 154 -2.01 9.49 7.25
CA LEU A 154 -1.63 8.35 8.06
C LEU A 154 -1.68 7.06 7.26
N THR A 155 -0.59 6.33 7.27
CA THR A 155 -0.56 4.99 6.67
C THR A 155 -1.21 3.97 7.60
N ASN A 156 -1.93 3.01 7.03
CA ASN A 156 -2.46 1.85 7.76
C ASN A 156 -1.40 0.75 7.95
N MET A 157 -0.15 1.01 7.56
CA MET A 157 0.95 0.07 7.66
C MET A 157 1.76 0.30 8.92
N SER A 158 2.17 -0.78 9.56
CA SER A 158 3.14 -0.80 10.64
C SER A 158 4.42 -1.50 10.17
N TYR A 159 5.56 -0.90 10.46
CA TYR A 159 6.87 -1.50 10.19
C TYR A 159 7.37 -2.21 11.43
N TRP A 160 7.85 -3.42 11.24
CA TRP A 160 8.39 -4.24 12.32
C TRP A 160 9.51 -5.14 11.82
N MET A 161 10.42 -5.50 12.71
CA MET A 161 11.49 -6.45 12.43
C MET A 161 11.11 -7.82 12.99
N GLY A 162 11.08 -8.81 12.13
CA GLY A 162 10.82 -10.20 12.51
C GLY A 162 12.08 -11.05 12.49
N PHE A 163 12.11 -12.09 13.31
CA PHE A 163 13.15 -13.12 13.26
C PHE A 163 12.68 -14.27 12.37
N ASN A 164 13.53 -14.69 11.41
CA ASN A 164 13.29 -15.91 10.66
C ASN A 164 13.67 -17.13 11.51
N PHE A 165 12.68 -17.81 12.07
CA PHE A 165 12.87 -18.97 12.93
C PHE A 165 13.19 -20.26 12.19
N ASN A 166 12.91 -20.30 10.90
CA ASN A 166 13.20 -21.46 10.04
C ASN A 166 13.79 -20.99 8.70
N PRO A 167 15.04 -20.49 8.70
CA PRO A 167 15.68 -19.95 7.52
C PRO A 167 15.89 -21.04 6.43
N GLN A 168 15.65 -20.64 5.19
CA GLN A 168 15.78 -21.48 3.97
C GLN A 168 16.71 -20.79 2.97
N PHE A 169 17.67 -20.00 3.44
CA PHE A 169 18.64 -19.34 2.59
C PHE A 169 19.89 -20.19 2.37
N GLU A 170 20.76 -19.79 1.45
CA GLU A 170 21.93 -20.53 1.02
C GLU A 170 22.92 -20.81 2.15
N GLU A 171 23.60 -21.95 2.08
CA GLU A 171 24.54 -22.42 3.11
C GLU A 171 25.70 -21.46 3.41
N GLN A 172 26.12 -20.64 2.42
CA GLN A 172 27.15 -19.61 2.63
C GLN A 172 26.77 -18.57 3.72
N TYR A 173 25.48 -18.40 4.01
CA TYR A 173 24.96 -17.52 5.05
C TYR A 173 24.67 -18.24 6.38
N ASN A 174 25.08 -19.50 6.50
CA ASN A 174 24.96 -20.32 7.70
C ASN A 174 23.53 -20.40 8.30
N PRO A 175 22.54 -20.89 7.55
CA PRO A 175 21.15 -20.96 8.01
C PRO A 175 20.96 -21.75 9.30
N SER A 176 21.75 -22.81 9.52
CA SER A 176 21.71 -23.62 10.73
C SER A 176 22.14 -22.82 11.99
N VAL A 177 23.17 -22.01 11.87
CA VAL A 177 23.66 -21.13 12.96
C VAL A 177 22.64 -20.03 13.25
N TRP A 178 22.07 -19.44 12.19
CA TRP A 178 21.00 -18.46 12.34
C TRP A 178 19.76 -19.05 13.03
N LYS A 179 19.38 -20.27 12.66
CA LYS A 179 18.25 -20.96 13.27
C LYS A 179 18.43 -21.12 14.77
N ILE A 180 19.64 -21.50 15.23
CA ILE A 180 19.97 -21.59 16.65
C ILE A 180 19.85 -20.22 17.32
N ALA A 181 20.45 -19.18 16.74
CA ALA A 181 20.42 -17.83 17.28
C ALA A 181 18.99 -17.28 17.35
N ALA A 182 18.23 -17.35 16.26
CA ALA A 182 16.86 -16.84 16.20
C ALA A 182 15.92 -17.54 17.18
N ASN A 183 16.13 -18.84 17.44
CA ASN A 183 15.34 -19.59 18.42
C ASN A 183 15.80 -19.36 19.88
N ASN A 184 16.96 -18.75 20.10
CA ASN A 184 17.45 -18.43 21.45
C ASN A 184 16.75 -17.15 21.97
N LEU A 185 16.02 -17.27 23.07
CA LEU A 185 15.31 -16.15 23.70
C LEU A 185 16.25 -15.00 24.12
N ASN A 186 17.43 -15.33 24.66
CA ASN A 186 18.38 -14.31 25.10
C ASN A 186 18.99 -13.53 23.93
N PHE A 187 19.23 -14.18 22.79
CA PHE A 187 19.64 -13.51 21.58
C PHE A 187 18.57 -12.50 21.12
N ARG A 188 17.29 -12.91 21.05
CA ARG A 188 16.21 -12.01 20.67
C ARG A 188 16.05 -10.84 21.65
N LYS A 189 16.19 -11.10 22.96
CA LYS A 189 16.17 -10.03 23.96
C LYS A 189 17.35 -9.07 23.79
N ALA A 190 18.55 -9.58 23.52
CA ALA A 190 19.71 -8.73 23.28
C ALA A 190 19.51 -7.81 22.07
N MET A 191 18.97 -8.34 20.98
CA MET A 191 18.60 -7.54 19.79
C MET A 191 17.53 -6.51 20.11
N PHE A 192 16.50 -6.89 20.87
CA PHE A 192 15.40 -5.99 21.24
C PHE A 192 15.86 -4.82 22.12
N TYR A 193 16.71 -5.09 23.11
CA TYR A 193 17.20 -4.06 24.03
C TYR A 193 18.39 -3.27 23.49
N GLY A 194 19.20 -3.88 22.61
CA GLY A 194 20.35 -3.23 21.98
C GLY A 194 19.99 -2.34 20.79
N TYR A 195 18.79 -2.51 20.21
CA TYR A 195 18.36 -1.73 19.08
C TYR A 195 17.78 -0.38 19.51
N ASP A 196 18.42 0.71 19.09
CA ASP A 196 17.91 2.06 19.34
C ASP A 196 16.76 2.38 18.35
N ARG A 197 15.55 2.15 18.85
CA ARG A 197 14.32 2.38 18.05
C ARG A 197 14.09 3.86 17.76
N TYR A 198 14.50 4.74 18.68
CA TYR A 198 14.33 6.18 18.49
C TYR A 198 15.23 6.67 17.36
N ALA A 199 16.51 6.32 17.39
CA ALA A 199 17.46 6.68 16.35
C ALA A 199 17.01 6.14 14.98
N ALA A 200 16.60 4.86 14.91
CA ALA A 200 16.14 4.25 13.69
C ALA A 200 14.85 4.87 13.15
N THR A 201 13.88 5.21 14.01
CA THR A 201 12.63 5.83 13.56
C THR A 201 12.83 7.29 13.19
N MET A 202 13.74 7.99 13.86
CA MET A 202 14.09 9.38 13.56
C MET A 202 14.63 9.55 12.12
N THR A 203 15.34 8.54 11.58
CA THR A 203 15.81 8.59 10.18
C THR A 203 14.67 8.53 9.15
N LEU A 204 13.52 7.99 9.53
CA LEU A 204 12.33 7.88 8.69
C LEU A 204 11.33 9.02 8.93
N ASP A 205 11.29 9.54 10.14
CA ASP A 205 10.36 10.58 10.57
C ASP A 205 10.93 11.34 11.77
N ALA A 206 11.59 12.44 11.49
CA ALA A 206 12.24 13.27 12.50
C ALA A 206 11.25 13.95 13.46
N TYR A 207 9.99 14.10 13.10
CA TYR A 207 9.01 14.90 13.86
C TYR A 207 8.13 14.07 14.79
N THR A 208 7.63 12.93 14.30
CA THR A 208 6.69 12.11 15.08
C THR A 208 7.29 10.78 15.54
N TYR A 209 8.62 10.61 15.44
CA TYR A 209 9.29 9.36 15.79
C TYR A 209 9.04 8.89 17.22
N LYS A 210 8.96 9.82 18.19
CA LYS A 210 8.69 9.48 19.59
C LYS A 210 7.28 8.90 19.78
N GLU A 211 6.31 9.47 19.09
CA GLU A 211 4.91 9.03 19.12
C GLU A 211 4.72 7.69 18.41
N LYS A 212 5.56 7.41 17.40
CA LYS A 212 5.55 6.15 16.65
C LYS A 212 6.23 5.00 17.38
N CYS A 213 7.15 5.27 18.31
CA CYS A 213 7.85 4.25 19.09
C CYS A 213 7.03 3.69 20.25
N ILE A 214 5.77 3.42 20.02
CA ILE A 214 4.88 2.71 20.93
C ILE A 214 4.98 1.20 20.65
N ASN A 215 4.98 0.37 21.72
CA ASN A 215 5.12 -1.08 21.60
C ASN A 215 3.82 -1.76 21.12
N THR A 216 3.25 -1.30 20.02
CA THR A 216 2.03 -1.83 19.43
C THR A 216 2.19 -2.05 17.94
N TYR A 217 1.44 -3.00 17.37
CA TYR A 217 1.41 -3.24 15.93
C TYR A 217 0.66 -2.16 15.15
N SER A 218 -0.32 -1.55 15.78
CA SER A 218 -1.16 -0.54 15.15
C SER A 218 -1.18 0.70 16.02
N ARG A 219 -1.44 1.84 15.40
CA ARG A 219 -1.75 3.04 16.14
C ARG A 219 -3.04 2.84 16.93
N PRO A 220 -3.14 3.43 18.11
CA PRO A 220 -4.44 3.60 18.77
C PRO A 220 -5.37 4.33 17.80
N GLY A 221 -6.57 3.78 17.61
CA GLY A 221 -7.61 4.39 16.76
C GLY A 221 -8.17 5.65 17.38
#